data_adfbc83e8970c37f7849828e67defd22
#
_entry.id   adfbc83e8970c37f7849828e67defd22
#
_cell.length_a   1.000
_cell.length_b   1.000
_cell.length_c   1.000
_cell.angle_alpha   90.00
_cell.angle_beta   90.00
_cell.angle_gamma   90.00
#
_symmetry.space_group_name_H-M   'P 1'
#
loop_
_entity.id
_entity.type
_entity.pdbx_description
1 polymer ?
#
loop_
_entity_poly.entity_id
_entity_poly.type
_entity_poly.pdbx_seq_one_letter_code
_entity_poly.pdbx_strand_id
1 'polypeptide(L)'
;MEIVILLIVLAVLVVGGVAFVGLRSRGGTALEPPPAAPEAPPGEGVTVEEPAVEAPPVAEPEAEAVEAPPEPAVRPSFRDRLAKARGALGGYLGSIRSRKVDAETWDELEEALIRADVGVAATQEILDELRTTAKAETISDPEVLLDRLKSQLKDLLATGDRTLRYEPGSPNVWLFVGVNGVGKTTTIGKIARQQRAEGRSVIMAAADTFRAAAAEQLGMWAERTASDIVRGNEGGDPSAVVFDAVERASARGNDLVLADTAGRLHTKTNLMEELRKVRRVADRDPGNVTEVLLVLDATTGQNGLAQAQQFTEAVDVTGVVLAKLDGSAKGGIVLAIQASLGIPIKLVGLGETVDDLVEFDPDEFVEALFT
;
A
#
# COMPACT_ATOMS: atom_id res chain seq x y z
N MET A 1 -30.74 39.60 30.30
CA MET A 1 -29.64 38.61 30.29
C MET A 1 -28.87 38.63 28.97
N GLU A 2 -29.51 38.74 27.83
CA GLU A 2 -28.87 38.73 26.49
C GLU A 2 -27.88 39.90 26.27
N ILE A 3 -28.22 41.12 26.71
CA ILE A 3 -27.34 42.31 26.56
C ILE A 3 -26.04 42.16 27.33
N VAL A 4 -26.07 41.51 28.48
CA VAL A 4 -24.87 41.27 29.31
C VAL A 4 -23.93 40.26 28.65
N ILE A 5 -24.48 39.22 28.04
CA ILE A 5 -23.74 38.21 27.27
C ILE A 5 -23.09 38.86 26.05
N LEU A 6 -23.79 39.71 25.33
CA LEU A 6 -23.28 40.42 24.17
C LEU A 6 -22.09 41.35 24.52
N LEU A 7 -22.21 42.04 25.64
CA LEU A 7 -21.11 42.93 26.14
C LEU A 7 -19.89 42.14 26.57
N ILE A 8 -20.04 40.96 27.17
CA ILE A 8 -18.93 40.07 27.54
C ILE A 8 -18.21 39.53 26.29
N VAL A 9 -18.98 39.08 25.28
CA VAL A 9 -18.40 38.60 24.01
C VAL A 9 -17.65 39.71 23.29
N LEU A 10 -18.17 40.91 23.25
CA LEU A 10 -17.50 42.08 22.66
C LEU A 10 -16.20 42.45 23.41
N ALA A 11 -16.20 42.40 24.72
CA ALA A 11 -15.00 42.64 25.52
C ALA A 11 -13.91 41.62 25.29
N VAL A 12 -14.25 40.33 25.16
CA VAL A 12 -13.30 39.25 24.85
C VAL A 12 -12.70 39.43 23.46
N LEU A 13 -13.49 39.83 22.46
CA LEU A 13 -12.99 40.07 21.10
C LEU A 13 -12.05 41.27 21.03
N VAL A 14 -12.33 42.34 21.78
CA VAL A 14 -11.44 43.53 21.85
C VAL A 14 -10.12 43.21 22.53
N VAL A 15 -10.15 42.48 23.66
CA VAL A 15 -8.93 42.08 24.38
C VAL A 15 -8.10 41.07 23.55
N GLY A 16 -8.74 40.15 22.89
CA GLY A 16 -8.08 39.21 21.97
C GLY A 16 -7.44 39.89 20.77
N GLY A 17 -8.12 40.89 20.17
CA GLY A 17 -7.58 41.67 19.06
C GLY A 17 -6.37 42.50 19.42
N VAL A 18 -6.35 43.14 20.59
CA VAL A 18 -5.21 43.94 21.08
C VAL A 18 -4.01 43.05 21.40
N ALA A 19 -4.23 41.87 21.99
CA ALA A 19 -3.16 40.89 22.25
C ALA A 19 -2.54 40.34 20.95
N PHE A 20 -3.36 40.10 19.92
CA PHE A 20 -2.89 39.60 18.63
C PHE A 20 -2.03 40.60 17.86
N VAL A 21 -2.40 41.90 17.91
CA VAL A 21 -1.62 42.99 17.29
C VAL A 21 -0.31 43.21 18.06
N GLY A 22 -0.34 43.12 19.39
CA GLY A 22 0.83 43.30 20.23
C GLY A 22 1.90 42.20 20.11
N LEU A 23 1.50 40.97 19.82
CA LEU A 23 2.44 39.87 19.57
C LEU A 23 3.06 39.92 18.15
N ARG A 24 2.38 40.51 17.17
CA ARG A 24 2.89 40.61 15.79
C ARG A 24 3.93 41.73 15.59
N SER A 25 4.04 42.66 16.53
CA SER A 25 5.00 43.77 16.45
C SER A 25 6.37 43.51 17.13
N ARG A 26 6.59 42.31 17.70
CA ARG A 26 7.83 41.95 18.41
C ARG A 26 8.73 40.91 17.71
N GLY A 27 8.60 40.69 16.43
CA GLY A 27 9.36 39.69 15.68
C GLY A 27 10.11 40.23 14.46
N GLY A 28 10.87 41.28 14.61
CA GLY A 28 11.74 41.86 13.59
C GLY A 28 13.19 41.98 14.04
N THR A 29 13.88 40.86 14.25
CA THR A 29 15.35 40.83 14.30
C THR A 29 15.84 40.42 12.92
N ALA A 30 16.39 41.42 12.19
CA ALA A 30 17.12 41.19 10.96
C ALA A 30 18.31 40.27 11.27
N LEU A 31 18.40 39.12 10.60
CA LEU A 31 19.60 38.30 10.64
C LEU A 31 20.69 39.01 9.82
N GLU A 32 21.76 39.40 10.51
CA GLU A 32 23.01 39.83 9.88
C GLU A 32 23.58 38.68 9.03
N PRO A 33 24.09 38.98 7.80
CA PRO A 33 24.74 37.94 7.01
C PRO A 33 26.04 37.48 7.71
N PRO A 34 26.42 36.19 7.55
CA PRO A 34 27.63 35.68 8.16
C PRO A 34 28.88 36.39 7.61
N PRO A 35 29.92 36.62 8.43
CA PRO A 35 31.15 37.30 8.00
C PRO A 35 31.87 36.50 6.91
N ALA A 36 32.37 37.21 5.91
CA ALA A 36 33.15 36.65 4.80
C ALA A 36 34.40 35.92 5.34
N ALA A 37 34.70 34.78 4.76
CA ALA A 37 35.91 34.03 5.07
C ALA A 37 37.17 34.85 4.72
N PRO A 38 38.28 34.80 5.53
CA PRO A 38 39.50 35.53 5.25
C PRO A 38 40.16 35.03 3.96
N GLU A 39 40.57 36.00 3.12
CA GLU A 39 41.37 35.74 1.93
C GLU A 39 42.74 35.15 2.32
N ALA A 40 43.15 34.08 1.66
CA ALA A 40 44.47 33.47 1.82
C ALA A 40 45.54 34.37 1.21
N PRO A 41 46.74 34.53 1.85
CA PRO A 41 47.82 35.34 1.28
C PRO A 41 48.42 34.67 0.03
N PRO A 42 49.03 35.46 -0.90
CA PRO A 42 49.63 34.92 -2.11
C PRO A 42 50.86 34.07 -1.74
N GLY A 43 50.82 32.80 -2.12
CA GLY A 43 51.90 31.85 -1.91
C GLY A 43 53.06 32.13 -2.86
N GLU A 44 54.23 32.26 -2.32
CA GLU A 44 55.51 32.31 -3.02
C GLU A 44 55.77 30.92 -3.70
N GLY A 45 56.22 30.99 -4.96
CA GLY A 45 56.54 29.82 -5.73
C GLY A 45 57.75 29.05 -5.17
N VAL A 46 57.49 27.86 -4.71
CA VAL A 46 58.55 26.86 -4.43
C VAL A 46 58.63 25.91 -5.62
N THR A 47 59.73 26.00 -6.34
CA THR A 47 60.16 25.04 -7.33
C THR A 47 60.58 23.76 -6.59
N VAL A 48 59.79 22.71 -6.67
CA VAL A 48 60.18 21.38 -6.16
C VAL A 48 60.74 20.58 -7.34
N GLU A 49 62.02 20.29 -7.25
CA GLU A 49 62.72 19.32 -8.11
C GLU A 49 62.10 17.93 -7.87
N GLU A 50 61.68 17.27 -8.93
CA GLU A 50 61.09 15.96 -8.94
C GLU A 50 62.23 14.91 -8.85
N PRO A 51 62.28 14.06 -7.78
CA PRO A 51 63.18 12.95 -7.79
C PRO A 51 62.64 11.83 -8.68
N ALA A 52 63.47 11.38 -9.61
CA ALA A 52 63.16 10.24 -10.47
C ALA A 52 62.88 9.00 -9.59
N VAL A 53 61.65 8.53 -9.60
CA VAL A 53 61.25 7.25 -8.95
C VAL A 53 61.38 6.18 -10.03
N GLU A 54 62.31 5.26 -9.80
CA GLU A 54 62.42 4.00 -10.52
C GLU A 54 61.10 3.24 -10.39
N ALA A 55 60.51 2.85 -11.52
CA ALA A 55 59.27 2.06 -11.56
C ALA A 55 59.55 0.65 -11.03
N PRO A 56 58.72 0.13 -10.10
CA PRO A 56 58.83 -1.29 -9.70
C PRO A 56 58.39 -2.20 -10.86
N PRO A 57 58.87 -3.47 -10.89
CA PRO A 57 58.56 -4.39 -11.99
C PRO A 57 57.05 -4.68 -12.03
N VAL A 58 56.55 -4.63 -13.26
CA VAL A 58 55.14 -4.97 -13.57
C VAL A 58 54.94 -6.44 -13.22
N ALA A 59 54.21 -6.74 -12.15
CA ALA A 59 53.70 -8.07 -11.87
C ALA A 59 52.68 -8.45 -12.96
N GLU A 60 52.83 -9.60 -13.56
CA GLU A 60 51.82 -10.19 -14.46
C GLU A 60 50.47 -10.24 -13.73
N PRO A 61 49.33 -9.88 -14.38
CA PRO A 61 48.04 -9.98 -13.75
C PRO A 61 47.73 -11.46 -13.47
N GLU A 62 47.70 -11.84 -12.19
CA GLU A 62 47.06 -13.08 -11.76
C GLU A 62 45.62 -13.04 -12.33
N ALA A 63 45.25 -14.08 -13.07
CA ALA A 63 43.91 -14.24 -13.61
C ALA A 63 42.95 -14.28 -12.41
N GLU A 64 42.19 -13.18 -12.23
CA GLU A 64 41.05 -13.18 -11.32
C GLU A 64 40.14 -14.33 -11.70
N ALA A 65 40.02 -15.28 -10.77
CA ALA A 65 39.04 -16.36 -10.90
C ALA A 65 37.66 -15.70 -11.09
N VAL A 66 37.07 -15.90 -12.26
CA VAL A 66 35.71 -15.50 -12.55
C VAL A 66 34.83 -16.23 -11.54
N GLU A 67 34.39 -15.52 -10.49
CA GLU A 67 33.38 -16.05 -9.58
C GLU A 67 32.18 -16.51 -10.42
N ALA A 68 31.84 -17.79 -10.27
CA ALA A 68 30.63 -18.33 -10.90
C ALA A 68 29.44 -17.44 -10.54
N PRO A 69 28.50 -17.18 -11.48
CA PRO A 69 27.32 -16.41 -11.17
C PRO A 69 26.65 -17.00 -9.92
N PRO A 70 26.22 -16.17 -8.96
CA PRO A 70 25.55 -16.68 -7.76
C PRO A 70 24.38 -17.55 -8.22
N GLU A 71 24.28 -18.76 -7.67
CA GLU A 71 23.16 -19.65 -7.88
C GLU A 71 21.86 -18.86 -7.63
N PRO A 72 20.82 -18.99 -8.48
CA PRO A 72 19.57 -18.26 -8.28
C PRO A 72 19.04 -18.62 -6.89
N ALA A 73 18.98 -17.65 -6.02
CA ALA A 73 18.45 -17.82 -4.67
C ALA A 73 17.06 -18.44 -4.78
N VAL A 74 16.86 -19.64 -4.21
CA VAL A 74 15.58 -20.33 -4.17
C VAL A 74 14.58 -19.38 -3.48
N ARG A 75 13.63 -18.85 -4.23
CA ARG A 75 12.62 -17.94 -3.68
C ARG A 75 11.74 -18.74 -2.71
N PRO A 76 11.51 -18.23 -1.48
CA PRO A 76 10.59 -18.89 -0.55
C PRO A 76 9.22 -19.04 -1.22
N SER A 77 8.58 -20.18 -1.04
CA SER A 77 7.23 -20.42 -1.56
C SER A 77 6.22 -19.46 -0.93
N PHE A 78 5.08 -19.27 -1.55
CA PHE A 78 3.95 -18.51 -0.98
C PHE A 78 3.64 -18.99 0.45
N ARG A 79 3.61 -20.30 0.65
CA ARG A 79 3.38 -20.94 1.94
C ARG A 79 4.43 -20.59 3.00
N ASP A 80 5.73 -20.55 2.64
CA ASP A 80 6.80 -20.19 3.57
C ASP A 80 6.69 -18.74 4.03
N ARG A 81 6.25 -17.86 3.14
CA ARG A 81 6.05 -16.44 3.41
C ARG A 81 4.84 -16.17 4.32
N LEU A 82 3.84 -17.05 4.32
CA LEU A 82 2.67 -17.01 5.22
C LEU A 82 2.88 -17.70 6.55
N ALA A 83 4.09 -18.16 6.88
CA ALA A 83 4.39 -18.90 8.10
C ALA A 83 3.93 -18.19 9.39
N LYS A 84 3.99 -16.85 9.44
CA LYS A 84 3.50 -16.07 10.59
C LYS A 84 1.97 -16.05 10.67
N ALA A 85 1.28 -15.88 9.55
CA ALA A 85 -0.18 -15.90 9.48
C ALA A 85 -0.75 -17.27 9.88
N ARG A 86 -0.04 -18.34 9.51
CA ARG A 86 -0.35 -19.72 9.91
C ARG A 86 -0.28 -19.94 11.42
N GLY A 87 0.70 -19.32 12.11
CA GLY A 87 0.92 -19.54 13.54
C GLY A 87 -0.29 -19.21 14.42
N ALA A 88 -1.12 -18.25 14.01
CA ALA A 88 -2.32 -17.86 14.74
C ALA A 88 -3.46 -18.91 14.64
N LEU A 89 -3.63 -19.53 13.48
CA LEU A 89 -4.71 -20.52 13.26
C LEU A 89 -4.24 -21.96 13.53
N GLY A 90 -3.06 -22.33 13.04
CA GLY A 90 -2.57 -23.71 13.03
C GLY A 90 -2.43 -24.36 14.41
N GLY A 91 -2.12 -23.56 15.45
CA GLY A 91 -2.02 -24.05 16.83
C GLY A 91 -3.36 -24.53 17.40
N TYR A 92 -4.45 -23.83 17.10
CA TYR A 92 -5.81 -24.19 17.54
C TYR A 92 -6.38 -25.36 16.75
N LEU A 93 -6.13 -25.41 15.45
CA LEU A 93 -6.62 -26.49 14.59
C LEU A 93 -6.01 -27.86 14.95
N GLY A 94 -4.81 -27.86 15.54
CA GLY A 94 -4.17 -29.07 16.04
C GLY A 94 -4.91 -29.73 17.21
N SER A 95 -5.49 -28.94 18.12
CA SER A 95 -6.27 -29.46 19.28
C SER A 95 -7.60 -30.07 18.83
N ILE A 96 -8.24 -29.48 17.81
CA ILE A 96 -9.52 -29.92 17.27
C ILE A 96 -9.43 -31.30 16.62
N ARG A 97 -8.35 -31.60 15.91
CA ARG A 97 -8.15 -32.89 15.19
C ARG A 97 -8.19 -34.13 16.09
N SER A 98 -7.92 -33.97 17.38
CA SER A 98 -7.81 -35.11 18.33
C SER A 98 -9.08 -35.39 19.12
N ARG A 99 -10.20 -34.67 18.90
CA ARG A 99 -11.41 -34.71 19.67
C ARG A 99 -12.66 -35.08 18.81
N LYS A 100 -13.82 -35.24 19.43
CA LYS A 100 -15.10 -35.31 18.72
C LYS A 100 -15.66 -33.92 18.52
N VAL A 101 -16.46 -33.74 17.47
CA VAL A 101 -17.18 -32.48 17.24
C VAL A 101 -18.24 -32.28 18.30
N ASP A 102 -17.98 -31.39 19.24
CA ASP A 102 -18.83 -31.00 20.35
C ASP A 102 -18.92 -29.48 20.53
N ALA A 103 -19.53 -29.01 21.62
CA ALA A 103 -19.64 -27.56 21.86
C ALA A 103 -18.28 -26.89 22.01
N GLU A 104 -17.30 -27.53 22.65
CA GLU A 104 -15.95 -27.00 22.84
C GLU A 104 -15.23 -26.84 21.49
N THR A 105 -15.45 -27.73 20.53
CA THR A 105 -14.92 -27.59 19.15
C THR A 105 -15.38 -26.31 18.48
N TRP A 106 -16.64 -25.93 18.65
CA TRP A 106 -17.18 -24.69 18.08
C TRP A 106 -16.62 -23.44 18.74
N ASP A 107 -16.43 -23.48 20.05
CA ASP A 107 -15.84 -22.38 20.82
C ASP A 107 -14.35 -22.20 20.42
N GLU A 108 -13.61 -23.30 20.26
CA GLU A 108 -12.22 -23.27 19.80
C GLU A 108 -12.09 -22.72 18.36
N LEU A 109 -13.01 -23.08 17.45
CA LEU A 109 -13.03 -22.54 16.07
C LEU A 109 -13.34 -21.04 16.08
N GLU A 110 -14.29 -20.61 16.90
CA GLU A 110 -14.63 -19.18 17.06
C GLU A 110 -13.40 -18.40 17.57
N GLU A 111 -12.77 -18.88 18.63
CA GLU A 111 -11.58 -18.25 19.20
C GLU A 111 -10.43 -18.20 18.16
N ALA A 112 -10.20 -19.28 17.41
CA ALA A 112 -9.16 -19.35 16.39
C ALA A 112 -9.37 -18.30 15.28
N LEU A 113 -10.59 -18.16 14.75
CA LEU A 113 -10.92 -17.20 13.71
C LEU A 113 -10.84 -15.76 14.23
N ILE A 114 -11.31 -15.47 15.44
CA ILE A 114 -11.21 -14.15 16.07
C ILE A 114 -9.74 -13.77 16.29
N ARG A 115 -8.92 -14.69 16.81
CA ARG A 115 -7.48 -14.45 17.03
C ARG A 115 -6.70 -14.28 15.74
N ALA A 116 -7.14 -14.91 14.66
CA ALA A 116 -6.61 -14.69 13.32
C ALA A 116 -7.02 -13.32 12.73
N ASP A 117 -7.85 -12.55 13.44
CA ASP A 117 -8.35 -11.22 13.05
C ASP A 117 -9.40 -11.24 11.92
N VAL A 118 -10.18 -12.34 11.84
CA VAL A 118 -11.34 -12.43 10.92
C VAL A 118 -12.44 -11.44 11.34
N GLY A 119 -12.51 -11.10 12.62
CA GLY A 119 -13.53 -10.22 13.18
C GLY A 119 -14.81 -10.99 13.57
N VAL A 120 -15.52 -10.45 14.56
CA VAL A 120 -16.66 -11.17 15.18
C VAL A 120 -17.79 -11.46 14.19
N ALA A 121 -18.21 -10.46 13.39
CA ALA A 121 -19.33 -10.62 12.48
C ALA A 121 -19.05 -11.68 11.38
N ALA A 122 -17.89 -11.59 10.72
CA ALA A 122 -17.51 -12.57 9.69
C ALA A 122 -17.28 -13.97 10.29
N THR A 123 -16.71 -14.05 11.49
CA THR A 123 -16.55 -15.33 12.21
C THR A 123 -17.89 -16.00 12.48
N GLN A 124 -18.88 -15.25 12.97
CA GLN A 124 -20.22 -15.77 13.23
C GLN A 124 -20.89 -16.26 11.94
N GLU A 125 -20.83 -15.50 10.86
CA GLU A 125 -21.40 -15.88 9.57
C GLU A 125 -20.78 -17.19 9.04
N ILE A 126 -19.44 -17.29 9.06
CA ILE A 126 -18.71 -18.48 8.63
C ILE A 126 -19.11 -19.71 9.49
N LEU A 127 -19.17 -19.56 10.81
CA LEU A 127 -19.49 -20.66 11.71
C LEU A 127 -20.95 -21.07 11.66
N ASP A 128 -21.90 -20.17 11.48
CA ASP A 128 -23.32 -20.48 11.37
C ASP A 128 -23.63 -21.26 10.08
N GLU A 129 -22.97 -20.89 8.97
CA GLU A 129 -23.05 -21.65 7.73
C GLU A 129 -22.42 -23.06 7.90
N LEU A 130 -21.23 -23.14 8.53
CA LEU A 130 -20.56 -24.40 8.82
C LEU A 130 -21.40 -25.31 9.73
N ARG A 131 -22.02 -24.76 10.78
CA ARG A 131 -22.95 -25.50 11.68
C ARG A 131 -24.13 -26.06 10.92
N THR A 132 -24.70 -25.27 10.01
CA THR A 132 -25.84 -25.69 9.17
C THR A 132 -25.45 -26.83 8.29
N THR A 133 -24.31 -26.75 7.63
CA THR A 133 -23.77 -27.80 6.77
C THR A 133 -23.42 -29.06 7.56
N ALA A 134 -22.71 -28.92 8.68
CA ALA A 134 -22.33 -30.01 9.56
C ALA A 134 -23.54 -30.81 10.06
N LYS A 135 -24.63 -30.11 10.37
CA LYS A 135 -25.90 -30.74 10.78
C LYS A 135 -26.59 -31.48 9.63
N ALA A 136 -26.61 -30.88 8.44
CA ALA A 136 -27.22 -31.45 7.24
C ALA A 136 -26.47 -32.71 6.78
N GLU A 137 -25.14 -32.68 6.79
CA GLU A 137 -24.26 -33.78 6.39
C GLU A 137 -23.95 -34.77 7.53
N THR A 138 -24.45 -34.53 8.74
CA THR A 138 -24.22 -35.36 9.94
C THR A 138 -22.71 -35.53 10.25
N ILE A 139 -21.94 -34.44 10.12
CA ILE A 139 -20.50 -34.45 10.36
C ILE A 139 -20.20 -34.60 11.86
N SER A 140 -19.51 -35.68 12.22
CA SER A 140 -19.07 -36.00 13.58
C SER A 140 -17.55 -36.15 13.70
N ASP A 141 -16.85 -36.20 12.56
CA ASP A 141 -15.40 -36.28 12.47
C ASP A 141 -14.80 -34.88 12.33
N PRO A 142 -13.85 -34.49 13.23
CA PRO A 142 -13.20 -33.18 13.19
C PRO A 142 -12.41 -32.94 11.91
N GLU A 143 -11.78 -33.94 11.31
CA GLU A 143 -11.04 -33.76 10.06
C GLU A 143 -11.99 -33.41 8.92
N VAL A 144 -13.14 -34.07 8.82
CA VAL A 144 -14.19 -33.76 7.85
C VAL A 144 -14.74 -32.34 8.07
N LEU A 145 -14.92 -31.92 9.34
CA LEU A 145 -15.37 -30.57 9.67
C LEU A 145 -14.36 -29.52 9.22
N LEU A 146 -13.07 -29.74 9.48
CA LEU A 146 -12.01 -28.82 9.05
C LEU A 146 -11.87 -28.76 7.52
N ASP A 147 -12.02 -29.87 6.84
CA ASP A 147 -12.02 -29.89 5.37
C ASP A 147 -13.22 -29.13 4.80
N ARG A 148 -14.38 -29.24 5.47
CA ARG A 148 -15.56 -28.45 5.07
C ARG A 148 -15.36 -26.96 5.31
N LEU A 149 -14.76 -26.57 6.45
CA LEU A 149 -14.39 -25.19 6.72
C LEU A 149 -13.42 -24.66 5.67
N LYS A 150 -12.38 -25.43 5.30
CA LYS A 150 -11.46 -25.03 4.21
C LYS A 150 -12.19 -24.79 2.89
N SER A 151 -13.09 -25.72 2.50
CA SER A 151 -13.87 -25.57 1.28
C SER A 151 -14.72 -24.30 1.30
N GLN A 152 -15.42 -24.05 2.40
CA GLN A 152 -16.23 -22.85 2.59
C GLN A 152 -15.41 -21.56 2.51
N LEU A 153 -14.21 -21.53 3.13
CA LEU A 153 -13.31 -20.37 3.04
C LEU A 153 -12.76 -20.15 1.63
N LYS A 154 -12.47 -21.23 0.89
CA LYS A 154 -12.09 -21.13 -0.51
C LYS A 154 -13.22 -20.58 -1.36
N ASP A 155 -14.44 -21.07 -1.18
CA ASP A 155 -15.63 -20.59 -1.87
C ASP A 155 -15.91 -19.12 -1.60
N LEU A 156 -15.80 -18.69 -0.33
CA LEU A 156 -15.91 -17.28 0.08
C LEU A 156 -14.88 -16.41 -0.66
N LEU A 157 -13.63 -16.85 -0.67
CA LEU A 157 -12.56 -16.11 -1.32
C LEU A 157 -12.59 -16.22 -2.85
N ALA A 158 -13.21 -17.23 -3.44
CA ALA A 158 -13.31 -17.41 -4.88
C ALA A 158 -14.24 -16.39 -5.56
N THR A 159 -15.05 -15.66 -4.81
CA THR A 159 -15.98 -14.67 -5.36
C THR A 159 -15.28 -13.44 -5.93
N GLY A 160 -15.78 -12.91 -7.05
CA GLY A 160 -15.29 -11.70 -7.70
C GLY A 160 -14.18 -11.91 -8.73
N ASP A 161 -14.04 -10.94 -9.63
CA ASP A 161 -13.01 -10.91 -10.67
C ASP A 161 -11.70 -10.34 -10.12
N ARG A 162 -10.63 -11.17 -10.10
CA ARG A 162 -9.29 -10.81 -9.59
C ARG A 162 -8.34 -10.33 -10.66
N THR A 163 -8.72 -10.43 -11.93
CA THR A 163 -7.86 -9.95 -13.01
C THR A 163 -7.70 -8.43 -12.94
N LEU A 164 -6.51 -7.94 -13.20
CA LEU A 164 -6.29 -6.52 -13.38
C LEU A 164 -6.85 -6.11 -14.73
N ARG A 165 -7.87 -5.26 -14.73
CA ARG A 165 -8.61 -4.88 -15.93
C ARG A 165 -7.80 -3.96 -16.81
N TYR A 166 -7.65 -4.36 -18.07
CA TYR A 166 -7.00 -3.59 -19.10
C TYR A 166 -7.84 -3.63 -20.37
N GLU A 167 -8.17 -2.48 -20.92
CA GLU A 167 -8.94 -2.30 -22.15
C GLU A 167 -8.06 -1.66 -23.21
N PRO A 168 -7.79 -2.32 -24.34
CA PRO A 168 -6.97 -1.74 -25.40
C PRO A 168 -7.70 -0.60 -26.12
N GLY A 169 -6.96 0.42 -26.57
CA GLY A 169 -7.46 1.47 -27.45
C GLY A 169 -7.57 2.87 -26.83
N SER A 170 -7.51 2.98 -25.50
CA SER A 170 -7.43 4.23 -24.77
C SER A 170 -6.47 4.10 -23.59
N PRO A 171 -5.93 5.20 -23.04
CA PRO A 171 -5.14 5.13 -21.82
C PRO A 171 -5.98 4.60 -20.66
N ASN A 172 -5.60 3.43 -20.15
CA ASN A 172 -6.19 2.89 -18.93
C ASN A 172 -5.68 3.68 -17.72
N VAL A 173 -6.55 3.99 -16.77
CA VAL A 173 -6.15 4.65 -15.53
C VAL A 173 -6.40 3.70 -14.36
N TRP A 174 -5.34 3.39 -13.62
CA TRP A 174 -5.41 2.66 -12.36
C TRP A 174 -5.14 3.62 -11.22
N LEU A 175 -6.17 3.87 -10.41
CA LEU A 175 -6.09 4.74 -9.24
C LEU A 175 -5.70 3.92 -8.01
N PHE A 176 -4.68 4.36 -7.26
CA PHE A 176 -4.26 3.74 -6.01
C PHE A 176 -4.72 4.58 -4.84
N VAL A 177 -5.64 4.04 -4.05
CA VAL A 177 -6.22 4.70 -2.89
C VAL A 177 -5.87 3.95 -1.59
N GLY A 178 -5.99 4.62 -0.44
CA GLY A 178 -5.67 4.05 0.88
C GLY A 178 -4.95 5.07 1.76
N VAL A 179 -4.83 4.78 3.05
CA VAL A 179 -4.20 5.71 4.01
C VAL A 179 -2.70 5.85 3.77
N ASN A 180 -2.09 6.85 4.40
CA ASN A 180 -0.64 7.03 4.32
C ASN A 180 0.12 5.89 5.01
N GLY A 181 1.26 5.49 4.44
CA GLY A 181 2.15 4.46 5.00
C GLY A 181 1.78 3.01 4.69
N VAL A 182 0.64 2.74 4.03
CA VAL A 182 0.23 1.37 3.66
C VAL A 182 1.02 0.76 2.51
N GLY A 183 1.82 1.56 1.78
CA GLY A 183 2.65 1.08 0.68
C GLY A 183 2.14 1.39 -0.71
N LYS A 184 1.24 2.39 -0.92
CA LYS A 184 0.73 2.78 -2.25
C LYS A 184 1.84 3.01 -3.26
N THR A 185 2.75 3.94 -2.99
CA THR A 185 3.85 4.31 -3.89
C THR A 185 4.74 3.12 -4.24
N THR A 186 5.04 2.25 -3.25
CA THR A 186 5.80 1.02 -3.47
C THR A 186 5.03 0.02 -4.34
N THR A 187 3.74 -0.15 -4.09
CA THR A 187 2.85 -1.00 -4.89
C THR A 187 2.80 -0.54 -6.34
N ILE A 188 2.65 0.77 -6.58
CA ILE A 188 2.68 1.36 -7.93
C ILE A 188 4.00 1.00 -8.64
N GLY A 189 5.14 1.17 -7.98
CA GLY A 189 6.44 0.84 -8.54
C GLY A 189 6.57 -0.65 -8.93
N LYS A 190 6.10 -1.56 -8.07
CA LYS A 190 6.10 -3.00 -8.34
C LYS A 190 5.18 -3.36 -9.51
N ILE A 191 3.97 -2.81 -9.54
CA ILE A 191 3.01 -3.01 -10.65
C ILE A 191 3.56 -2.43 -11.96
N ALA A 192 4.14 -1.23 -11.93
CA ALA A 192 4.75 -0.64 -13.12
C ALA A 192 5.81 -1.56 -13.73
N ARG A 193 6.66 -2.17 -12.89
CA ARG A 193 7.64 -3.15 -13.36
C ARG A 193 6.99 -4.36 -14.02
N GLN A 194 5.93 -4.92 -13.41
CA GLN A 194 5.19 -6.05 -13.99
C GLN A 194 4.58 -5.67 -15.35
N GLN A 195 3.89 -4.53 -15.40
CA GLN A 195 3.24 -4.05 -16.62
C GLN A 195 4.24 -3.74 -17.74
N ARG A 196 5.40 -3.19 -17.39
CA ARG A 196 6.51 -2.97 -18.34
C ARG A 196 7.09 -4.30 -18.85
N ALA A 197 7.20 -5.32 -17.99
CA ALA A 197 7.64 -6.66 -18.38
C ALA A 197 6.64 -7.36 -19.32
N GLU A 198 5.35 -7.05 -19.20
CA GLU A 198 4.29 -7.47 -20.13
C GLU A 198 4.25 -6.68 -21.45
N GLY A 199 5.16 -5.70 -21.60
CA GLY A 199 5.30 -4.90 -22.83
C GLY A 199 4.44 -3.63 -22.86
N ARG A 200 3.71 -3.30 -21.80
CA ARG A 200 2.89 -2.07 -21.73
C ARG A 200 3.72 -0.85 -21.45
N SER A 201 3.38 0.26 -22.08
CA SER A 201 3.95 1.57 -21.82
C SER A 201 3.20 2.23 -20.65
N VAL A 202 3.97 2.70 -19.63
CA VAL A 202 3.42 3.19 -18.36
C VAL A 202 3.81 4.64 -18.12
N ILE A 203 2.85 5.46 -17.67
CA ILE A 203 3.05 6.78 -17.07
C ILE A 203 2.63 6.72 -15.60
N MET A 204 3.42 7.31 -14.71
CA MET A 204 3.06 7.50 -13.31
C MET A 204 2.57 8.92 -13.06
N ALA A 205 1.47 9.08 -12.31
CA ALA A 205 0.93 10.37 -11.90
C ALA A 205 1.15 10.57 -10.40
N ALA A 206 1.98 11.55 -10.01
CA ALA A 206 2.27 11.89 -8.62
C ALA A 206 1.17 12.80 -8.05
N ALA A 207 -0.03 12.24 -7.81
CA ALA A 207 -1.18 12.97 -7.34
C ALA A 207 -1.28 13.06 -5.80
N ASP A 208 -0.31 12.54 -5.02
CA ASP A 208 -0.11 12.91 -3.61
C ASP A 208 0.67 14.24 -3.53
N THR A 209 0.01 15.33 -3.90
CA THR A 209 0.63 16.67 -4.01
C THR A 209 0.98 17.28 -2.65
N PHE A 210 0.52 16.71 -1.56
CA PHE A 210 0.79 17.19 -0.20
C PHE A 210 2.09 16.67 0.40
N ARG A 211 2.75 15.70 -0.25
CA ARG A 211 3.96 15.06 0.25
C ARG A 211 5.05 15.06 -0.82
N ALA A 212 5.94 16.06 -0.74
CA ALA A 212 7.08 16.17 -1.67
C ALA A 212 7.89 14.86 -1.74
N ALA A 213 8.18 14.24 -0.58
CA ALA A 213 8.88 12.95 -0.53
C ALA A 213 8.16 11.80 -1.22
N ALA A 214 6.81 11.82 -1.31
CA ALA A 214 6.07 10.79 -2.04
C ALA A 214 6.27 10.95 -3.56
N ALA A 215 6.24 12.19 -4.07
CA ALA A 215 6.52 12.47 -5.47
C ALA A 215 7.98 12.15 -5.87
N GLU A 216 8.94 12.37 -4.97
CA GLU A 216 10.33 11.97 -5.17
C GLU A 216 10.48 10.45 -5.20
N GLN A 217 9.85 9.74 -4.25
CA GLN A 217 9.85 8.28 -4.20
C GLN A 217 9.22 7.67 -5.46
N LEU A 218 8.09 8.22 -5.93
CA LEU A 218 7.47 7.77 -7.17
C LEU A 218 8.40 8.03 -8.38
N GLY A 219 9.15 9.14 -8.37
CA GLY A 219 10.15 9.45 -9.38
C GLY A 219 11.26 8.42 -9.46
N MET A 220 11.78 7.98 -8.32
CA MET A 220 12.78 6.89 -8.28
C MET A 220 12.22 5.58 -8.85
N TRP A 221 10.94 5.28 -8.61
CA TRP A 221 10.28 4.13 -9.23
C TRP A 221 10.14 4.30 -10.74
N ALA A 222 9.76 5.48 -11.21
CA ALA A 222 9.63 5.75 -12.64
C ALA A 222 10.98 5.54 -13.38
N GLU A 223 12.08 6.02 -12.81
CA GLU A 223 13.43 5.79 -13.34
C GLU A 223 13.79 4.29 -13.38
N ARG A 224 13.56 3.56 -12.28
CA ARG A 224 13.87 2.11 -12.17
C ARG A 224 13.07 1.25 -13.14
N THR A 225 11.86 1.68 -13.49
CA THR A 225 10.95 0.93 -14.36
C THR A 225 10.94 1.43 -15.79
N ALA A 226 11.77 2.43 -16.11
CA ALA A 226 11.77 3.12 -17.41
C ALA A 226 10.36 3.61 -17.80
N SER A 227 9.62 4.16 -16.82
CA SER A 227 8.29 4.74 -16.99
C SER A 227 8.37 6.27 -16.99
N ASP A 228 7.47 6.92 -17.71
CA ASP A 228 7.30 8.37 -17.62
C ASP A 228 6.65 8.77 -16.29
N ILE A 229 6.84 10.02 -15.86
CA ILE A 229 6.19 10.58 -14.68
C ILE A 229 5.64 11.98 -14.94
N VAL A 230 4.45 12.25 -14.38
CA VAL A 230 3.86 13.58 -14.28
C VAL A 230 3.81 14.00 -12.82
N ARG A 231 4.31 15.20 -12.53
CA ARG A 231 4.34 15.78 -11.17
C ARG A 231 3.63 17.12 -11.19
N GLY A 232 2.86 17.39 -10.13
CA GLY A 232 2.31 18.72 -9.87
C GLY A 232 3.20 19.54 -8.93
N ASN A 233 2.82 20.80 -8.74
CA ASN A 233 3.39 21.63 -7.68
C ASN A 233 2.95 21.13 -6.30
N GLU A 234 3.80 21.33 -5.29
CA GLU A 234 3.43 21.02 -3.90
C GLU A 234 2.18 21.80 -3.49
N GLY A 235 1.21 21.09 -2.90
CA GLY A 235 -0.11 21.66 -2.55
C GLY A 235 -1.02 21.96 -3.74
N GLY A 236 -0.63 21.59 -4.97
CA GLY A 236 -1.45 21.74 -6.17
C GLY A 236 -2.65 20.79 -6.20
N ASP A 237 -3.53 20.97 -7.19
CA ASP A 237 -4.72 20.15 -7.38
C ASP A 237 -4.33 18.73 -7.86
N PRO A 238 -4.58 17.65 -7.10
CA PRO A 238 -4.31 16.28 -7.52
C PRO A 238 -4.99 15.87 -8.81
N SER A 239 -6.20 16.40 -9.05
CA SER A 239 -6.98 16.11 -10.26
C SER A 239 -6.29 16.67 -11.52
N ALA A 240 -5.60 17.80 -11.42
CA ALA A 240 -4.86 18.36 -12.55
C ALA A 240 -3.67 17.48 -12.92
N VAL A 241 -2.97 16.91 -11.92
CA VAL A 241 -1.85 16.00 -12.16
C VAL A 241 -2.29 14.74 -12.91
N VAL A 242 -3.43 14.15 -12.48
CA VAL A 242 -3.99 12.97 -13.16
C VAL A 242 -4.46 13.33 -14.58
N PHE A 243 -5.13 14.47 -14.75
CA PHE A 243 -5.55 14.96 -16.06
C PHE A 243 -4.36 15.11 -17.00
N ASP A 244 -3.30 15.80 -16.57
CA ASP A 244 -2.08 16.00 -17.38
C ASP A 244 -1.40 14.66 -17.72
N ALA A 245 -1.47 13.66 -16.82
CA ALA A 245 -0.94 12.32 -17.08
C ALA A 245 -1.75 11.59 -18.16
N VAL A 246 -3.08 11.67 -18.11
CA VAL A 246 -3.99 11.08 -19.10
C VAL A 246 -3.79 11.72 -20.47
N GLU A 247 -3.77 13.06 -20.55
CA GLU A 247 -3.51 13.80 -21.80
C GLU A 247 -2.15 13.43 -22.40
N ARG A 248 -1.11 13.33 -21.55
CA ARG A 248 0.21 12.92 -22.00
C ARG A 248 0.23 11.48 -22.48
N ALA A 249 -0.47 10.57 -21.78
CA ALA A 249 -0.60 9.17 -22.18
C ALA A 249 -1.26 9.04 -23.55
N SER A 250 -2.36 9.74 -23.77
CA SER A 250 -3.06 9.77 -25.05
C SER A 250 -2.18 10.33 -26.17
N ALA A 251 -1.53 11.48 -25.93
CA ALA A 251 -0.67 12.13 -26.94
C ALA A 251 0.56 11.28 -27.35
N ARG A 252 1.05 10.42 -26.45
CA ARG A 252 2.22 9.56 -26.69
C ARG A 252 1.87 8.12 -27.03
N GLY A 253 0.59 7.75 -26.98
CA GLY A 253 0.14 6.36 -27.18
C GLY A 253 0.58 5.44 -26.04
N ASN A 254 0.65 5.95 -24.79
CA ASN A 254 0.92 5.09 -23.65
C ASN A 254 -0.34 4.31 -23.25
N ASP A 255 -0.13 3.09 -22.79
CA ASP A 255 -1.20 2.13 -22.49
C ASP A 255 -1.85 2.37 -21.12
N LEU A 256 -1.05 2.82 -20.13
CA LEU A 256 -1.45 2.77 -18.71
C LEU A 256 -0.94 3.98 -17.93
N VAL A 257 -1.84 4.60 -17.18
CA VAL A 257 -1.56 5.64 -16.17
C VAL A 257 -1.74 5.05 -14.79
N LEU A 258 -0.68 5.06 -13.95
CA LEU A 258 -0.73 4.64 -12.55
C LEU A 258 -0.73 5.90 -11.67
N ALA A 259 -1.82 6.17 -10.97
CA ALA A 259 -1.99 7.38 -10.19
C ALA A 259 -1.84 7.13 -8.69
N ASP A 260 -0.79 7.72 -8.07
CA ASP A 260 -0.59 7.73 -6.62
C ASP A 260 -1.40 8.87 -6.00
N THR A 261 -2.32 8.56 -5.08
CA THR A 261 -3.20 9.56 -4.46
C THR A 261 -2.84 9.83 -3.01
N ALA A 262 -3.28 10.96 -2.47
CA ALA A 262 -3.16 11.27 -1.06
C ALA A 262 -3.92 10.26 -0.17
N GLY A 263 -3.47 10.10 1.08
CA GLY A 263 -4.06 9.16 2.04
C GLY A 263 -4.25 9.73 3.44
N ARG A 264 -4.55 11.04 3.58
CA ARG A 264 -4.68 11.74 4.87
C ARG A 264 -6.05 11.57 5.51
N LEU A 265 -6.29 10.44 6.17
CA LEU A 265 -7.61 10.10 6.72
C LEU A 265 -8.06 11.00 7.89
N HIS A 266 -7.16 11.72 8.57
CA HIS A 266 -7.52 12.65 9.65
C HIS A 266 -8.31 13.91 9.17
N THR A 267 -8.29 14.19 7.87
CA THR A 267 -9.15 15.20 7.21
C THR A 267 -10.23 14.52 6.35
N LYS A 268 -10.95 13.56 6.92
CA LYS A 268 -11.80 12.56 6.23
C LYS A 268 -12.71 13.12 5.13
N THR A 269 -13.50 14.15 5.44
CA THR A 269 -14.48 14.69 4.48
C THR A 269 -13.79 15.26 3.24
N ASN A 270 -12.69 15.96 3.44
CA ASN A 270 -11.97 16.61 2.35
C ASN A 270 -11.25 15.58 1.45
N LEU A 271 -10.66 14.52 2.04
CA LEU A 271 -9.98 13.47 1.28
C LEU A 271 -10.96 12.70 0.37
N MET A 272 -12.12 12.31 0.88
CA MET A 272 -13.10 11.54 0.10
C MET A 272 -13.70 12.36 -1.05
N GLU A 273 -13.94 13.65 -0.84
CA GLU A 273 -14.37 14.57 -1.90
C GLU A 273 -13.27 14.77 -2.96
N GLU A 274 -12.02 14.89 -2.53
CA GLU A 274 -10.86 15.00 -3.41
C GLU A 274 -10.71 13.74 -4.28
N LEU A 275 -10.79 12.55 -3.68
CA LEU A 275 -10.71 11.28 -4.42
C LEU A 275 -11.86 11.11 -5.42
N ARG A 276 -13.09 11.49 -5.05
CA ARG A 276 -14.22 11.52 -6.00
C ARG A 276 -13.96 12.46 -7.19
N LYS A 277 -13.33 13.62 -6.91
CA LYS A 277 -12.94 14.57 -7.97
C LYS A 277 -11.86 13.97 -8.86
N VAL A 278 -10.81 13.39 -8.28
CA VAL A 278 -9.72 12.73 -9.02
C VAL A 278 -10.28 11.64 -9.92
N ARG A 279 -11.09 10.71 -9.38
CA ARG A 279 -11.71 9.64 -10.16
C ARG A 279 -12.55 10.17 -11.33
N ARG A 280 -13.41 11.14 -11.07
CA ARG A 280 -14.25 11.76 -12.13
C ARG A 280 -13.44 12.45 -13.21
N VAL A 281 -12.30 13.05 -12.86
CA VAL A 281 -11.41 13.69 -13.84
C VAL A 281 -10.62 12.66 -14.63
N ALA A 282 -10.14 11.61 -13.96
CA ALA A 282 -9.41 10.50 -14.57
C ALA A 282 -10.25 9.70 -15.60
N ASP A 283 -11.60 9.68 -15.40
CA ASP A 283 -12.55 8.95 -16.23
C ASP A 283 -13.11 9.81 -17.39
N ARG A 284 -12.53 10.98 -17.64
CA ARG A 284 -12.91 11.81 -18.80
C ARG A 284 -12.12 11.38 -20.03
N ASP A 285 -12.79 11.37 -21.19
CA ASP A 285 -12.14 11.15 -22.46
C ASP A 285 -10.89 12.05 -22.62
N PRO A 286 -9.71 11.51 -22.97
CA PRO A 286 -9.45 10.14 -23.45
C PRO A 286 -9.14 9.08 -22.34
N GLY A 287 -9.26 9.40 -21.06
CA GLY A 287 -9.00 8.48 -19.96
C GLY A 287 -10.14 7.47 -19.74
N ASN A 288 -9.76 6.27 -19.28
CA ASN A 288 -10.67 5.21 -18.89
C ASN A 288 -10.20 4.61 -17.55
N VAL A 289 -10.96 4.84 -16.47
CA VAL A 289 -10.65 4.27 -15.15
C VAL A 289 -11.09 2.81 -15.12
N THR A 290 -10.18 1.91 -15.44
CA THR A 290 -10.43 0.46 -15.43
C THR A 290 -10.21 -0.17 -14.07
N GLU A 291 -9.38 0.44 -13.20
CA GLU A 291 -9.15 -0.04 -11.83
C GLU A 291 -9.11 1.10 -10.81
N VAL A 292 -9.74 0.85 -9.67
CA VAL A 292 -9.53 1.59 -8.42
C VAL A 292 -9.03 0.59 -7.37
N LEU A 293 -7.74 0.61 -7.11
CA LEU A 293 -7.06 -0.37 -6.25
C LEU A 293 -6.89 0.21 -4.84
N LEU A 294 -7.54 -0.40 -3.87
CA LEU A 294 -7.38 -0.04 -2.46
C LEU A 294 -6.17 -0.77 -1.88
N VAL A 295 -5.14 -0.03 -1.51
CA VAL A 295 -3.97 -0.60 -0.85
C VAL A 295 -4.18 -0.58 0.66
N LEU A 296 -4.09 -1.75 1.28
CA LEU A 296 -4.21 -1.97 2.72
C LEU A 296 -2.93 -2.62 3.26
N ASP A 297 -2.58 -2.29 4.49
CA ASP A 297 -1.50 -2.94 5.24
C ASP A 297 -2.09 -4.09 6.06
N ALA A 298 -1.72 -5.33 5.76
CA ALA A 298 -2.22 -6.53 6.44
C ALA A 298 -1.94 -6.53 7.96
N THR A 299 -0.95 -5.77 8.41
CA THR A 299 -0.60 -5.70 9.85
C THR A 299 -1.58 -4.85 10.67
N THR A 300 -2.41 -4.03 10.01
CA THR A 300 -3.38 -3.15 10.68
C THR A 300 -4.65 -3.88 11.13
N GLY A 301 -4.93 -5.06 10.57
CA GLY A 301 -6.08 -5.89 10.94
C GLY A 301 -7.42 -5.16 10.78
N GLN A 302 -8.34 -5.32 11.75
CA GLN A 302 -9.70 -4.75 11.72
C GLN A 302 -9.73 -3.22 11.53
N ASN A 303 -8.69 -2.50 11.94
CA ASN A 303 -8.59 -1.06 11.66
C ASN A 303 -8.48 -0.78 10.15
N GLY A 304 -7.81 -1.67 9.40
CA GLY A 304 -7.74 -1.60 7.94
C GLY A 304 -9.10 -1.78 7.28
N LEU A 305 -9.92 -2.70 7.80
CA LEU A 305 -11.28 -2.94 7.30
C LEU A 305 -12.19 -1.70 7.45
N ALA A 306 -12.17 -1.05 8.62
CA ALA A 306 -12.94 0.17 8.85
C ALA A 306 -12.51 1.33 7.92
N GLN A 307 -11.23 1.38 7.54
CA GLN A 307 -10.73 2.32 6.54
C GLN A 307 -11.22 1.93 5.13
N ALA A 308 -11.14 0.64 4.79
CA ALA A 308 -11.56 0.12 3.50
C ALA A 308 -13.01 0.49 3.15
N GLN A 309 -13.93 0.38 4.09
CA GLN A 309 -15.31 0.79 3.92
C GLN A 309 -15.45 2.23 3.42
N GLN A 310 -14.73 3.17 4.04
CA GLN A 310 -14.82 4.59 3.68
C GLN A 310 -14.32 4.88 2.26
N PHE A 311 -13.24 4.22 1.83
CA PHE A 311 -12.75 4.35 0.46
C PHE A 311 -13.71 3.73 -0.54
N THR A 312 -14.29 2.57 -0.22
CA THR A 312 -15.27 1.87 -1.07
C THR A 312 -16.49 2.73 -1.34
N GLU A 313 -17.04 3.39 -0.31
CA GLU A 313 -18.16 4.32 -0.43
C GLU A 313 -17.83 5.58 -1.24
N ALA A 314 -16.55 5.94 -1.33
CA ALA A 314 -16.11 7.17 -1.99
C ALA A 314 -15.83 6.99 -3.48
N VAL A 315 -15.19 5.89 -3.91
CA VAL A 315 -14.56 5.82 -5.24
C VAL A 315 -14.73 4.50 -5.99
N ASP A 316 -15.74 3.70 -5.67
CA ASP A 316 -16.08 2.43 -6.35
C ASP A 316 -14.83 1.53 -6.50
N VAL A 317 -14.27 1.09 -5.40
CA VAL A 317 -13.08 0.22 -5.37
C VAL A 317 -13.35 -1.08 -6.15
N THR A 318 -12.47 -1.41 -7.08
CA THR A 318 -12.58 -2.61 -7.95
C THR A 318 -11.80 -3.80 -7.42
N GLY A 319 -10.81 -3.56 -6.56
CA GLY A 319 -10.00 -4.61 -5.98
C GLY A 319 -9.10 -4.10 -4.85
N VAL A 320 -8.63 -5.04 -4.04
CA VAL A 320 -7.71 -4.77 -2.92
C VAL A 320 -6.32 -5.27 -3.25
N VAL A 321 -5.32 -4.47 -2.90
CA VAL A 321 -3.92 -4.88 -2.81
C VAL A 321 -3.55 -4.95 -1.35
N LEU A 322 -3.28 -6.13 -0.84
CA LEU A 322 -2.95 -6.35 0.56
C LEU A 322 -1.43 -6.41 0.74
N ALA A 323 -0.84 -5.32 1.19
CA ALA A 323 0.60 -5.21 1.41
C ALA A 323 1.04 -5.84 2.74
N LYS A 324 2.29 -6.26 2.84
CA LYS A 324 2.97 -6.75 4.06
C LYS A 324 2.31 -7.98 4.69
N LEU A 325 1.73 -8.86 3.89
CA LEU A 325 1.06 -10.06 4.37
C LEU A 325 2.04 -11.05 5.05
N ASP A 326 3.29 -11.08 4.59
CA ASP A 326 4.42 -11.85 5.18
C ASP A 326 4.77 -11.41 6.62
N GLY A 327 4.54 -10.15 6.93
CA GLY A 327 4.76 -9.55 8.26
C GLY A 327 3.62 -9.79 9.25
N SER A 328 2.45 -10.21 8.76
CA SER A 328 1.23 -10.29 9.57
C SER A 328 1.03 -11.66 10.20
N ALA A 329 0.78 -11.69 11.53
CA ALA A 329 0.20 -12.84 12.19
C ALA A 329 -1.34 -12.90 12.06
N LYS A 330 -1.93 -11.95 11.34
CA LYS A 330 -3.37 -11.69 11.25
C LYS A 330 -3.90 -11.97 9.84
N GLY A 331 -3.64 -13.14 9.30
CA GLY A 331 -4.06 -13.55 7.97
C GLY A 331 -5.58 -13.51 7.74
N GLY A 332 -6.38 -13.61 8.79
CA GLY A 332 -7.83 -13.57 8.72
C GLY A 332 -8.42 -12.25 8.23
N ILE A 333 -7.63 -11.16 8.19
CA ILE A 333 -8.07 -9.90 7.55
C ILE A 333 -8.47 -10.10 6.08
N VAL A 334 -7.88 -11.07 5.39
CA VAL A 334 -8.24 -11.48 4.02
C VAL A 334 -9.71 -11.91 3.96
N LEU A 335 -10.11 -12.78 4.92
CA LEU A 335 -11.48 -13.26 5.04
C LEU A 335 -12.45 -12.14 5.43
N ALA A 336 -12.03 -11.28 6.36
CA ALA A 336 -12.82 -10.14 6.82
C ALA A 336 -13.14 -9.14 5.69
N ILE A 337 -12.16 -8.83 4.86
CA ILE A 337 -12.33 -7.92 3.70
C ILE A 337 -13.34 -8.53 2.73
N GLN A 338 -13.18 -9.80 2.38
CA GLN A 338 -14.07 -10.47 1.42
C GLN A 338 -15.50 -10.59 1.96
N ALA A 339 -15.67 -11.04 3.22
CA ALA A 339 -16.98 -11.19 3.83
C ALA A 339 -17.70 -9.85 4.02
N SER A 340 -16.98 -8.80 4.47
CA SER A 340 -17.63 -7.54 4.82
C SER A 340 -17.82 -6.59 3.65
N LEU A 341 -16.96 -6.63 2.63
CA LEU A 341 -16.95 -5.66 1.53
C LEU A 341 -17.33 -6.30 0.18
N GLY A 342 -17.22 -7.61 0.04
CA GLY A 342 -17.43 -8.31 -1.25
C GLY A 342 -16.42 -7.90 -2.34
N ILE A 343 -15.30 -7.25 -1.97
CA ILE A 343 -14.30 -6.75 -2.91
C ILE A 343 -13.17 -7.78 -3.03
N PRO A 344 -12.82 -8.23 -4.26
CA PRO A 344 -11.78 -9.24 -4.43
C PRO A 344 -10.40 -8.69 -4.07
N ILE A 345 -9.62 -9.50 -3.36
CA ILE A 345 -8.19 -9.25 -3.21
C ILE A 345 -7.52 -9.70 -4.50
N LYS A 346 -6.90 -8.76 -5.22
CA LYS A 346 -6.26 -9.03 -6.51
C LYS A 346 -4.78 -9.35 -6.35
N LEU A 347 -4.08 -8.58 -5.50
CA LEU A 347 -2.64 -8.71 -5.32
C LEU A 347 -2.29 -8.77 -3.84
N VAL A 348 -1.21 -9.47 -3.52
CA VAL A 348 -0.65 -9.54 -2.16
C VAL A 348 0.86 -9.26 -2.17
N GLY A 349 1.30 -8.43 -1.22
CA GLY A 349 2.71 -8.17 -0.95
C GLY A 349 3.25 -9.16 0.08
N LEU A 350 4.26 -9.92 -0.32
CA LEU A 350 4.89 -10.99 0.46
C LEU A 350 6.36 -10.70 0.78
N GLY A 351 6.76 -9.44 0.74
CA GLY A 351 8.13 -9.01 1.04
C GLY A 351 8.50 -7.70 0.36
N GLU A 352 9.77 -7.30 0.52
CA GLU A 352 10.26 -5.98 0.13
C GLU A 352 10.77 -5.92 -1.31
N THR A 353 11.12 -7.04 -1.94
CA THR A 353 11.65 -7.04 -3.31
C THR A 353 10.57 -6.71 -4.34
N VAL A 354 10.99 -6.29 -5.53
CA VAL A 354 10.07 -5.91 -6.62
C VAL A 354 9.19 -7.08 -7.09
N ASP A 355 9.67 -8.30 -6.93
CA ASP A 355 8.99 -9.53 -7.34
C ASP A 355 8.09 -10.11 -6.21
N ASP A 356 8.04 -9.45 -5.05
CA ASP A 356 7.24 -9.90 -3.90
C ASP A 356 5.80 -9.38 -3.91
N LEU A 357 5.33 -8.78 -4.99
CA LEU A 357 3.93 -8.49 -5.24
C LEU A 357 3.40 -9.53 -6.23
N VAL A 358 2.49 -10.38 -5.78
CA VAL A 358 1.97 -11.51 -6.57
C VAL A 358 0.45 -11.48 -6.63
N GLU A 359 -0.12 -12.15 -7.62
CA GLU A 359 -1.56 -12.39 -7.69
C GLU A 359 -2.01 -13.20 -6.47
N PHE A 360 -3.21 -12.90 -5.98
CA PHE A 360 -3.78 -13.61 -4.86
C PHE A 360 -4.45 -14.90 -5.32
N ASP A 361 -3.96 -16.03 -4.82
CA ASP A 361 -4.56 -17.34 -5.01
C ASP A 361 -5.31 -17.77 -3.74
N PRO A 362 -6.66 -17.87 -3.77
CA PRO A 362 -7.48 -18.31 -2.64
C PRO A 362 -7.15 -19.72 -2.15
N ASP A 363 -6.87 -20.65 -3.06
CA ASP A 363 -6.60 -22.05 -2.72
C ASP A 363 -5.26 -22.18 -1.99
N GLU A 364 -4.21 -21.58 -2.55
CA GLU A 364 -2.89 -21.54 -1.91
C GLU A 364 -2.93 -20.84 -0.55
N PHE A 365 -3.69 -19.74 -0.45
CA PHE A 365 -3.84 -18.99 0.80
C PHE A 365 -4.52 -19.84 1.89
N VAL A 366 -5.68 -20.44 1.60
CA VAL A 366 -6.39 -21.25 2.58
C VAL A 366 -5.56 -22.49 2.98
N GLU A 367 -4.95 -23.20 2.03
CA GLU A 367 -4.07 -24.31 2.36
C GLU A 367 -2.90 -23.90 3.25
N ALA A 368 -2.30 -22.71 3.00
CA ALA A 368 -1.22 -22.19 3.83
C ALA A 368 -1.66 -21.89 5.27
N LEU A 369 -2.92 -21.49 5.50
CA LEU A 369 -3.44 -21.21 6.84
C LEU A 369 -3.64 -22.48 7.67
N PHE A 370 -3.99 -23.62 7.04
CA PHE A 370 -4.40 -24.86 7.73
C PHE A 370 -3.26 -25.90 7.85
N THR A 371 -2.11 -25.66 7.25
CA THR A 371 -0.98 -26.60 7.27
C THR A 371 0.05 -26.24 8.30
#